data_09b7663207cf180bc5ba02bf731c2d0d
#
_entry.id   09b7663207cf180bc5ba02bf731c2d0d
#
_cell.length_a   1.000
_cell.length_b   1.000
_cell.length_c   1.000
_cell.angle_alpha   90.00
_cell.angle_beta   90.00
_cell.angle_gamma   90.00
#
_symmetry.space_group_name_H-M   'P 1'
#
loop_
_entity.id
_entity.type
_entity.pdbx_description
1 polymer ?
#
loop_
_entity_poly.entity_id
_entity_poly.type
_entity_poly.pdbx_seq_one_letter_code
_entity_poly.pdbx_strand_id
1 'polypeptide(L)'
;GFERSLRGAPGGVGVLYNLGNARFRQGELGRALAAWRQAEWITPRDPALRHNLDLIRRRLGQPEVAFWRGWLGWLTLDEWAVSAVFLVWAWSGWQLLVGIRPGLADSGSGVRRVLGAAAALVLMAWVSDWVLIYRGPNAAVAGKEGAARFGPLDESDIAVNFPDGTEVRVEQSRNEWVRVVDAEGRGGWMQRLQVAP
;
A
#
# COMPACT_ATOMS: atom_id res chain seq x y z
N GLY A 1 -1.09 11.49 14.49
CA GLY A 1 0.14 12.07 15.02
C GLY A 1 1.26 11.05 15.18
N PHE A 2 1.04 9.99 15.94
CA PHE A 2 2.05 8.97 16.27
C PHE A 2 2.56 8.18 15.06
N GLU A 3 1.69 7.82 14.13
CA GLU A 3 2.05 7.10 12.90
C GLU A 3 2.92 7.94 11.94
N ARG A 4 2.69 9.26 11.88
CA ARG A 4 3.57 10.17 11.11
C ARG A 4 4.96 10.29 11.72
N SER A 5 5.06 10.23 13.04
CA SER A 5 6.34 10.27 13.77
C SER A 5 7.15 8.99 13.58
N LEU A 6 6.50 7.82 13.46
CA LEU A 6 7.17 6.55 13.21
C LEU A 6 7.72 6.43 11.77
N ARG A 7 7.06 7.05 10.79
CA ARG A 7 7.51 7.03 9.38
C ARG A 7 8.78 7.85 9.14
N GLY A 8 9.09 8.82 10.00
CA GLY A 8 10.27 9.69 9.89
C GLY A 8 11.38 9.40 10.90
N ALA A 9 11.18 8.48 11.85
CA ALA A 9 12.17 8.19 12.86
C ALA A 9 13.16 7.12 12.37
N PRO A 10 14.50 7.34 12.49
CA PRO A 10 15.48 6.29 12.33
C PRO A 10 15.16 5.18 13.35
N GLY A 11 14.68 4.03 12.90
CA GLY A 11 14.26 2.93 13.76
C GLY A 11 12.75 2.64 13.76
N GLY A 12 11.91 3.48 13.17
CA GLY A 12 10.47 3.25 13.09
C GLY A 12 10.09 1.92 12.42
N VAL A 13 10.81 1.53 11.38
CA VAL A 13 10.65 0.23 10.72
C VAL A 13 10.96 -0.93 11.66
N GLY A 14 12.08 -0.86 12.39
CA GLY A 14 12.46 -1.89 13.35
C GLY A 14 11.43 -2.05 14.47
N VAL A 15 10.83 -0.97 14.93
CA VAL A 15 9.73 -1.00 15.93
C VAL A 15 8.50 -1.71 15.36
N LEU A 16 8.08 -1.35 14.15
CA LEU A 16 6.93 -1.98 13.48
C LEU A 16 7.18 -3.47 13.18
N TYR A 17 8.38 -3.80 12.72
CA TYR A 17 8.80 -5.18 12.49
C TYR A 17 8.73 -6.03 13.76
N ASN A 18 9.32 -5.52 14.85
CA ASN A 18 9.33 -6.19 16.15
C ASN A 18 7.95 -6.27 16.78
N LEU A 19 7.10 -5.24 16.61
CA LEU A 19 5.71 -5.26 17.03
C LEU A 19 4.96 -6.38 16.29
N GLY A 20 5.12 -6.49 14.98
CA GLY A 20 4.53 -7.57 14.19
C GLY A 20 4.99 -8.95 14.69
N ASN A 21 6.29 -9.13 14.96
CA ASN A 21 6.84 -10.37 15.51
C ASN A 21 6.23 -10.70 16.89
N ALA A 22 6.07 -9.72 17.76
CA ALA A 22 5.48 -9.91 19.08
C ALA A 22 4.01 -10.33 18.98
N ARG A 23 3.22 -9.63 18.14
CA ARG A 23 1.81 -9.94 17.90
C ARG A 23 1.62 -11.33 17.27
N PHE A 24 2.49 -11.69 16.32
CA PHE A 24 2.47 -13.01 15.70
C PHE A 24 2.70 -14.14 16.72
N ARG A 25 3.65 -13.97 17.65
CA ARG A 25 3.91 -14.94 18.73
C ARG A 25 2.74 -15.05 19.73
N GLN A 26 1.97 -13.97 19.90
CA GLN A 26 0.75 -13.95 20.72
C GLN A 26 -0.46 -14.56 20.01
N GLY A 27 -0.34 -14.92 18.71
CA GLY A 27 -1.43 -15.45 17.91
C GLY A 27 -2.38 -14.37 17.38
N GLU A 28 -2.05 -13.08 17.56
CA GLU A 28 -2.83 -11.93 17.09
C GLU A 28 -2.49 -11.64 15.61
N LEU A 29 -2.96 -12.54 14.71
CA LEU A 29 -2.51 -12.53 13.31
C LEU A 29 -2.90 -11.23 12.57
N GLY A 30 -4.12 -10.74 12.72
CA GLY A 30 -4.54 -9.49 12.07
C GLY A 30 -3.71 -8.29 12.51
N ARG A 31 -3.38 -8.18 13.81
CA ARG A 31 -2.51 -7.11 14.32
C ARG A 31 -1.07 -7.24 13.86
N ALA A 32 -0.57 -8.48 13.75
CA ALA A 32 0.75 -8.72 13.20
C ALA A 32 0.84 -8.32 11.72
N LEU A 33 -0.18 -8.69 10.93
CA LEU A 33 -0.30 -8.28 9.53
C LEU A 33 -0.30 -6.76 9.38
N ALA A 34 -1.11 -6.04 10.17
CA ALA A 34 -1.17 -4.58 10.14
C ALA A 34 0.20 -3.94 10.43
N ALA A 35 0.90 -4.39 11.48
CA ALA A 35 2.21 -3.85 11.83
C ALA A 35 3.26 -4.09 10.73
N TRP A 36 3.28 -5.29 10.15
CA TRP A 36 4.21 -5.60 9.04
C TRP A 36 3.84 -4.88 7.74
N ARG A 37 2.55 -4.64 7.48
CA ARG A 37 2.12 -3.80 6.35
C ARG A 37 2.59 -2.35 6.48
N GLN A 38 2.50 -1.78 7.68
CA GLN A 38 3.05 -0.43 7.92
C GLN A 38 4.57 -0.38 7.71
N ALA A 39 5.29 -1.43 8.13
CA ALA A 39 6.72 -1.54 7.87
C ALA A 39 7.04 -1.67 6.37
N GLU A 40 6.23 -2.43 5.60
CA GLU A 40 6.39 -2.62 4.15
C GLU A 40 6.26 -1.30 3.38
N TRP A 41 5.40 -0.38 3.81
CA TRP A 41 5.29 0.94 3.18
C TRP A 41 6.56 1.78 3.31
N ILE A 42 7.36 1.54 4.35
CA ILE A 42 8.61 2.27 4.57
C ILE A 42 9.79 1.55 3.89
N THR A 43 9.80 0.21 3.94
CA THR A 43 10.86 -0.63 3.38
C THR A 43 10.30 -1.78 2.54
N PRO A 44 9.79 -1.49 1.34
CA PRO A 44 9.11 -2.50 0.52
C PRO A 44 10.05 -3.61 0.00
N ARG A 45 11.38 -3.40 0.08
CA ARG A 45 12.38 -4.36 -0.43
C ARG A 45 12.97 -5.27 0.64
N ASP A 46 12.56 -5.12 1.91
CA ASP A 46 13.09 -5.95 2.99
C ASP A 46 12.65 -7.42 2.80
N PRO A 47 13.59 -8.35 2.58
CA PRO A 47 13.25 -9.74 2.31
C PRO A 47 12.68 -10.46 3.54
N ALA A 48 13.11 -10.10 4.75
CA ALA A 48 12.59 -10.70 5.98
C ALA A 48 11.14 -10.29 6.21
N LEU A 49 10.82 -9.02 5.94
CA LEU A 49 9.47 -8.51 6.04
C LEU A 49 8.53 -9.18 5.03
N ARG A 50 8.96 -9.32 3.78
CA ARG A 50 8.18 -10.03 2.74
C ARG A 50 7.92 -11.47 3.12
N HIS A 51 8.95 -12.17 3.61
CA HIS A 51 8.80 -13.55 4.09
C HIS A 51 7.73 -13.66 5.20
N ASN A 52 7.75 -12.74 6.16
CA ASN A 52 6.78 -12.71 7.25
C ASN A 52 5.35 -12.42 6.75
N LEU A 53 5.21 -11.49 5.79
CA LEU A 53 3.93 -11.19 5.16
C LEU A 53 3.37 -12.38 4.37
N ASP A 54 4.21 -13.09 3.64
CA ASP A 54 3.80 -14.30 2.91
C ASP A 54 3.43 -15.45 3.86
N LEU A 55 4.16 -15.58 4.97
CA LEU A 55 3.86 -16.57 5.99
C LEU A 55 2.49 -16.32 6.63
N ILE A 56 2.22 -15.08 7.02
CA ILE A 56 0.95 -14.74 7.69
C ILE A 56 -0.23 -14.85 6.74
N ARG A 57 -0.10 -14.43 5.47
CA ARG A 57 -1.15 -14.58 4.46
C ARG A 57 -1.53 -16.04 4.26
N ARG A 58 -0.53 -16.92 4.14
CA ARG A 58 -0.79 -18.38 4.05
C ARG A 58 -1.53 -18.90 5.27
N ARG A 59 -1.19 -18.44 6.49
CA ARG A 59 -1.90 -18.84 7.72
C ARG A 59 -3.34 -18.33 7.77
N LEU A 60 -3.60 -17.17 7.21
CA LEU A 60 -4.93 -16.57 7.14
C LEU A 60 -5.76 -17.09 5.95
N GLY A 61 -5.19 -17.96 5.10
CA GLY A 61 -5.86 -18.45 3.90
C GLY A 61 -6.11 -17.38 2.84
N GLN A 62 -5.34 -16.28 2.90
CA GLN A 62 -5.46 -15.19 1.93
C GLN A 62 -4.76 -15.55 0.61
N PRO A 63 -5.28 -15.06 -0.53
CA PRO A 63 -4.66 -15.29 -1.83
C PRO A 63 -3.26 -14.65 -1.90
N GLU A 64 -2.38 -15.25 -2.70
CA GLU A 64 -1.08 -14.67 -2.98
C GLU A 64 -1.22 -13.29 -3.62
N VAL A 65 -0.30 -12.38 -3.28
CA VAL A 65 -0.30 -11.05 -3.87
C VAL A 65 -0.04 -11.17 -5.37
N ALA A 66 -0.91 -10.58 -6.16
CA ALA A 66 -0.76 -10.58 -7.60
C ALA A 66 0.62 -10.02 -8.01
N PHE A 67 1.28 -10.68 -8.97
CA PHE A 67 2.64 -10.36 -9.43
C PHE A 67 2.84 -8.86 -9.76
N TRP A 68 1.85 -8.24 -10.39
CA TRP A 68 1.91 -6.82 -10.74
C TRP A 68 1.93 -5.88 -9.52
N ARG A 69 1.29 -6.28 -8.39
CA ARG A 69 1.37 -5.55 -7.12
C ARG A 69 2.78 -5.63 -6.51
N GLY A 70 3.43 -6.79 -6.61
CA GLY A 70 4.81 -6.95 -6.19
C GLY A 70 5.77 -6.09 -7.00
N TRP A 71 5.52 -5.94 -8.31
CA TRP A 71 6.35 -5.12 -9.19
C TRP A 71 6.15 -3.61 -8.92
N LEU A 72 4.91 -3.14 -8.78
CA LEU A 72 4.63 -1.74 -8.44
C LEU A 72 5.17 -1.35 -7.06
N GLY A 73 5.03 -2.22 -6.06
CA GLY A 73 5.54 -1.99 -4.72
C GLY A 73 7.06 -2.15 -4.58
N TRP A 74 7.81 -2.37 -5.67
CA TRP A 74 9.27 -2.48 -5.63
C TRP A 74 9.98 -1.14 -5.46
N LEU A 75 9.36 -0.06 -5.90
CA LEU A 75 9.80 1.31 -5.68
C LEU A 75 8.82 2.01 -4.72
N THR A 76 9.34 2.90 -3.90
CA THR A 76 8.51 3.80 -3.10
C THR A 76 7.85 4.84 -3.99
N LEU A 77 6.78 5.46 -3.52
CA LEU A 77 6.07 6.51 -4.26
C LEU A 77 7.01 7.66 -4.66
N ASP A 78 7.94 8.02 -3.76
CA ASP A 78 8.93 9.08 -4.00
C ASP A 78 9.96 8.66 -5.07
N GLU A 79 10.38 7.39 -5.06
CA GLU A 79 11.30 6.87 -6.09
C GLU A 79 10.64 6.82 -7.47
N TRP A 80 9.37 6.48 -7.55
CA TRP A 80 8.58 6.57 -8.77
C TRP A 80 8.49 8.02 -9.27
N ALA A 81 8.21 8.98 -8.37
CA ALA A 81 8.14 10.41 -8.70
C ALA A 81 9.47 10.94 -9.22
N VAL A 82 10.59 10.64 -8.54
CA VAL A 82 11.94 11.05 -8.97
C VAL A 82 12.28 10.47 -10.34
N SER A 83 11.97 9.19 -10.57
CA SER A 83 12.21 8.51 -11.85
C SER A 83 11.39 9.15 -12.98
N ALA A 84 10.13 9.49 -12.72
CA ALA A 84 9.26 10.17 -13.67
C ALA A 84 9.80 11.56 -14.04
N VAL A 85 10.18 12.36 -13.05
CA VAL A 85 10.77 13.69 -13.26
C VAL A 85 12.06 13.58 -14.10
N PHE A 86 12.95 12.66 -13.75
CA PHE A 86 14.19 12.45 -14.51
C PHE A 86 13.92 12.11 -15.98
N LEU A 87 12.99 11.20 -16.27
CA LEU A 87 12.67 10.81 -17.65
C LEU A 87 12.01 11.94 -18.44
N VAL A 88 11.14 12.73 -17.80
CA VAL A 88 10.54 13.91 -18.43
C VAL A 88 11.61 14.95 -18.77
N TRP A 89 12.56 15.20 -17.86
CA TRP A 89 13.68 16.09 -18.12
C TRP A 89 14.60 15.57 -19.24
N ALA A 90 14.91 14.28 -19.28
CA ALA A 90 15.70 13.68 -20.32
C ALA A 90 15.02 13.79 -21.70
N TRP A 91 13.71 13.52 -21.74
CA TRP A 91 12.91 13.67 -22.96
C TRP A 91 12.84 15.13 -23.43
N SER A 92 12.61 16.07 -22.52
CA SER A 92 12.55 17.51 -22.83
C SER A 92 13.92 18.03 -23.31
N GLY A 93 15.00 17.63 -22.64
CA GLY A 93 16.37 17.96 -23.01
C GLY A 93 16.75 17.43 -24.40
N TRP A 94 16.31 16.21 -24.73
CA TRP A 94 16.46 15.65 -26.07
C TRP A 94 15.73 16.49 -27.13
N GLN A 95 14.49 16.92 -26.85
CA GLN A 95 13.74 17.77 -27.75
C GLN A 95 14.43 19.13 -28.02
N LEU A 96 14.97 19.73 -26.93
CA LEU A 96 15.74 20.97 -27.03
C LEU A 96 17.01 20.77 -27.87
N LEU A 97 17.75 19.68 -27.65
CA LEU A 97 18.97 19.36 -28.39
C LEU A 97 18.71 19.19 -29.88
N VAL A 98 17.64 18.49 -30.24
CA VAL A 98 17.21 18.34 -31.66
C VAL A 98 16.81 19.68 -32.25
N GLY A 99 16.16 20.56 -31.48
CA GLY A 99 15.82 21.92 -31.94
C GLY A 99 17.06 22.78 -32.25
N ILE A 100 18.13 22.63 -31.46
CA ILE A 100 19.41 23.35 -31.68
C ILE A 100 20.25 22.70 -32.78
N ARG A 101 20.17 21.37 -33.00
CA ARG A 101 20.91 20.61 -33.99
C ARG A 101 19.97 19.81 -34.89
N PRO A 102 19.36 20.42 -35.90
CA PRO A 102 18.37 19.76 -36.78
C PRO A 102 18.88 18.48 -37.47
N GLY A 103 20.19 18.37 -37.71
CA GLY A 103 20.79 17.14 -38.26
C GLY A 103 20.65 15.88 -37.39
N LEU A 104 20.23 16.02 -36.14
CA LEU A 104 19.93 14.90 -35.27
C LEU A 104 18.47 14.43 -35.36
N ALA A 105 17.62 15.16 -36.11
CA ALA A 105 16.17 14.88 -36.12
C ALA A 105 15.85 13.52 -36.73
N ASP A 106 16.50 13.14 -37.84
CA ASP A 106 16.23 11.89 -38.53
C ASP A 106 16.77 10.67 -37.75
N SER A 107 18.00 10.77 -37.24
CA SER A 107 18.63 9.71 -36.45
C SER A 107 18.01 9.59 -35.04
N GLY A 108 17.46 10.68 -34.51
CA GLY A 108 16.93 10.78 -33.13
C GLY A 108 15.47 10.44 -32.98
N SER A 109 14.74 10.14 -34.05
CA SER A 109 13.31 9.83 -33.96
C SER A 109 13.01 8.59 -33.10
N GLY A 110 13.90 7.60 -33.11
CA GLY A 110 13.85 6.42 -32.23
C GLY A 110 14.03 6.77 -30.76
N VAL A 111 15.07 7.56 -30.43
CA VAL A 111 15.36 7.99 -29.06
C VAL A 111 14.21 8.79 -28.47
N ARG A 112 13.63 9.72 -29.22
CA ARG A 112 12.46 10.50 -28.81
C ARG A 112 11.28 9.60 -28.45
N ARG A 113 10.97 8.60 -29.29
CA ARG A 113 9.87 7.66 -29.02
C ARG A 113 10.13 6.80 -27.81
N VAL A 114 11.34 6.28 -27.65
CA VAL A 114 11.72 5.44 -26.49
C VAL A 114 11.65 6.23 -25.20
N LEU A 115 12.25 7.43 -25.14
CA LEU A 115 12.20 8.27 -23.93
C LEU A 115 10.78 8.71 -23.59
N GLY A 116 9.97 9.06 -24.59
CA GLY A 116 8.56 9.43 -24.37
C GLY A 116 7.73 8.25 -23.88
N ALA A 117 7.90 7.06 -24.45
CA ALA A 117 7.23 5.86 -23.99
C ALA A 117 7.66 5.46 -22.57
N ALA A 118 8.96 5.53 -22.25
CA ALA A 118 9.48 5.24 -20.92
C ALA A 118 8.91 6.24 -19.89
N ALA A 119 8.90 7.52 -20.19
CA ALA A 119 8.31 8.54 -19.32
C ALA A 119 6.82 8.28 -19.08
N ALA A 120 6.06 7.96 -20.12
CA ALA A 120 4.63 7.65 -20.01
C ALA A 120 4.39 6.39 -19.16
N LEU A 121 5.17 5.33 -19.33
CA LEU A 121 5.08 4.10 -18.53
C LEU A 121 5.37 4.36 -17.05
N VAL A 122 6.43 5.12 -16.75
CA VAL A 122 6.78 5.43 -15.35
C VAL A 122 5.74 6.34 -14.70
N LEU A 123 5.22 7.33 -15.43
CA LEU A 123 4.11 8.16 -14.93
C LEU A 123 2.86 7.34 -14.67
N MET A 124 2.52 6.40 -15.56
CA MET A 124 1.39 5.50 -15.36
C MET A 124 1.59 4.59 -14.15
N ALA A 125 2.80 4.04 -13.96
CA ALA A 125 3.14 3.25 -12.78
C ALA A 125 3.01 4.07 -11.50
N TRP A 126 3.53 5.29 -11.48
CA TRP A 126 3.43 6.20 -10.34
C TRP A 126 1.97 6.54 -9.97
N VAL A 127 1.15 6.89 -10.98
CA VAL A 127 -0.28 7.16 -10.76
C VAL A 127 -1.01 5.91 -10.25
N SER A 128 -0.67 4.75 -10.79
CA SER A 128 -1.27 3.47 -10.37
C SER A 128 -0.91 3.16 -8.91
N ASP A 129 0.35 3.33 -8.53
CA ASP A 129 0.81 3.12 -7.15
C ASP A 129 0.14 4.11 -6.19
N TRP A 130 0.06 5.39 -6.58
CA TRP A 130 -0.66 6.41 -5.82
C TRP A 130 -2.14 6.04 -5.60
N VAL A 131 -2.84 5.60 -6.65
CA VAL A 131 -4.25 5.16 -6.56
C VAL A 131 -4.38 3.94 -5.64
N LEU A 132 -3.46 2.97 -5.74
CA LEU A 132 -3.47 1.77 -4.90
C LEU A 132 -3.23 2.08 -3.43
N ILE A 133 -2.32 3.02 -3.12
CA ILE A 133 -2.07 3.48 -1.75
C ILE A 133 -3.29 4.20 -1.18
N TYR A 134 -3.91 5.13 -1.96
CA TYR A 134 -5.05 5.92 -1.48
C TYR A 134 -6.36 5.15 -1.45
N ARG A 135 -6.56 4.16 -2.33
CA ARG A 135 -7.78 3.34 -2.43
C ARG A 135 -7.61 1.94 -1.89
N GLY A 136 -6.39 1.55 -1.56
CA GLY A 136 -6.09 0.25 -0.97
C GLY A 136 -6.59 0.10 0.46
N PRO A 137 -6.52 -1.11 1.00
CA PRO A 137 -6.81 -1.35 2.41
C PRO A 137 -5.78 -0.61 3.27
N ASN A 138 -6.26 0.06 4.32
CA ASN A 138 -5.44 0.84 5.24
C ASN A 138 -5.48 0.31 6.67
N ALA A 139 -6.18 -0.80 6.88
CA ALA A 139 -6.31 -1.46 8.17
C ALA A 139 -6.57 -2.95 7.98
N ALA A 140 -6.36 -3.73 9.03
CA ALA A 140 -6.73 -5.13 9.08
C ALA A 140 -7.66 -5.40 10.28
N VAL A 141 -8.59 -6.32 10.11
CA VAL A 141 -9.45 -6.78 11.21
C VAL A 141 -8.60 -7.53 12.22
N ALA A 142 -8.69 -7.15 13.48
CA ALA A 142 -7.92 -7.72 14.58
C ALA A 142 -8.85 -8.45 15.53
N GLY A 143 -8.99 -9.75 15.38
CA GLY A 143 -9.79 -10.60 16.25
C GLY A 143 -10.44 -11.75 15.50
N LYS A 144 -10.74 -12.82 16.21
CA LYS A 144 -11.26 -14.06 15.61
C LYS A 144 -12.60 -13.87 14.90
N GLU A 145 -13.40 -12.88 15.32
CA GLU A 145 -14.68 -12.54 14.69
C GLU A 145 -14.84 -11.04 14.67
N GLY A 146 -14.61 -10.44 13.52
CA GLY A 146 -14.85 -9.03 13.27
C GLY A 146 -16.29 -8.82 12.81
N ALA A 147 -17.22 -8.58 13.72
CA ALA A 147 -18.61 -8.30 13.39
C ALA A 147 -18.77 -6.85 12.92
N ALA A 148 -18.99 -6.64 11.66
CA ALA A 148 -19.36 -5.34 11.10
C ALA A 148 -20.90 -5.23 11.10
N ARG A 149 -21.41 -4.12 11.64
CA ARG A 149 -22.83 -3.87 11.87
C ARG A 149 -23.38 -2.84 10.92
N PHE A 150 -24.70 -2.82 10.72
CA PHE A 150 -25.36 -1.79 9.89
C PHE A 150 -25.24 -0.39 10.47
N GLY A 151 -25.17 -0.25 11.78
CA GLY A 151 -25.04 1.04 12.49
C GLY A 151 -23.98 1.05 13.57
N PRO A 152 -23.51 2.24 14.00
CA PRO A 152 -22.50 2.38 15.06
C PRO A 152 -23.08 2.21 16.45
N LEU A 153 -23.74 1.09 16.70
CA LEU A 153 -24.42 0.72 17.96
C LEU A 153 -24.24 -0.78 18.19
N ASP A 154 -24.06 -1.18 19.46
CA ASP A 154 -23.92 -2.59 19.84
C ASP A 154 -25.17 -3.41 19.59
N GLU A 155 -26.34 -2.76 19.57
CA GLU A 155 -27.65 -3.38 19.34
C GLU A 155 -28.00 -3.53 17.84
N SER A 156 -27.21 -2.92 16.95
CA SER A 156 -27.44 -3.02 15.51
C SER A 156 -27.15 -4.44 15.01
N ASP A 157 -27.95 -4.89 14.05
CA ASP A 157 -27.77 -6.18 13.38
C ASP A 157 -26.40 -6.26 12.70
N ILE A 158 -25.86 -7.48 12.64
CA ILE A 158 -24.61 -7.76 11.95
C ILE A 158 -24.84 -7.73 10.46
N ALA A 159 -24.10 -6.88 9.74
CA ALA A 159 -24.12 -6.78 8.29
C ALA A 159 -23.21 -7.83 7.65
N VAL A 160 -21.99 -8.00 8.19
CA VAL A 160 -21.01 -8.97 7.70
C VAL A 160 -20.04 -9.34 8.82
N ASN A 161 -19.58 -10.60 8.82
CA ASN A 161 -18.50 -11.07 9.68
C ASN A 161 -17.22 -11.16 8.87
N PHE A 162 -16.18 -10.46 9.34
CA PHE A 162 -14.84 -10.52 8.76
C PHE A 162 -13.94 -11.46 9.56
N PRO A 163 -13.26 -12.41 8.92
CA PRO A 163 -12.21 -13.20 9.55
C PRO A 163 -11.05 -12.32 10.04
N ASP A 164 -10.30 -12.84 11.03
CA ASP A 164 -9.07 -12.19 11.48
C ASP A 164 -8.09 -11.95 10.32
N GLY A 165 -7.48 -10.79 10.28
CA GLY A 165 -6.54 -10.40 9.23
C GLY A 165 -7.18 -9.98 7.91
N THR A 166 -8.52 -9.93 7.79
CA THR A 166 -9.15 -9.35 6.60
C THR A 166 -8.68 -7.91 6.41
N GLU A 167 -8.09 -7.63 5.25
CA GLU A 167 -7.68 -6.28 4.90
C GLU A 167 -8.92 -5.44 4.54
N VAL A 168 -9.11 -4.34 5.25
CA VAL A 168 -10.26 -3.44 5.09
C VAL A 168 -9.81 -1.99 4.93
N ARG A 169 -10.65 -1.19 4.28
CA ARG A 169 -10.47 0.26 4.21
C ARG A 169 -11.40 0.93 5.21
N VAL A 170 -10.84 1.77 6.06
CA VAL A 170 -11.60 2.64 6.95
C VAL A 170 -12.08 3.86 6.17
N GLU A 171 -13.40 4.02 6.03
CA GLU A 171 -14.01 5.14 5.32
C GLU A 171 -14.44 6.27 6.25
N GLN A 172 -14.95 5.92 7.41
CA GLN A 172 -15.47 6.88 8.39
C GLN A 172 -15.08 6.47 9.79
N SER A 173 -14.98 7.45 10.68
CA SER A 173 -14.70 7.24 12.10
C SER A 173 -15.67 8.07 12.92
N ARG A 174 -16.37 7.43 13.86
CA ARG A 174 -17.30 8.04 14.82
C ARG A 174 -17.02 7.51 16.22
N ASN A 175 -16.41 8.33 17.08
CA ASN A 175 -16.06 7.95 18.44
C ASN A 175 -15.30 6.60 18.47
N GLU A 176 -15.88 5.58 19.08
CA GLU A 176 -15.33 4.23 19.19
C GLU A 176 -15.64 3.32 17.98
N TRP A 177 -16.41 3.81 17.02
CA TRP A 177 -16.83 3.07 15.84
C TRP A 177 -16.09 3.55 14.61
N VAL A 178 -15.75 2.59 13.73
CA VAL A 178 -15.18 2.85 12.39
C VAL A 178 -16.01 2.10 11.37
N ARG A 179 -16.32 2.77 10.27
CA ARG A 179 -16.92 2.13 9.11
C ARG A 179 -15.83 1.56 8.25
N VAL A 180 -15.89 0.27 8.03
CA VAL A 180 -14.91 -0.47 7.22
C VAL A 180 -15.59 -1.09 6.01
N VAL A 181 -14.79 -1.22 4.93
CA VAL A 181 -15.22 -1.84 3.67
C VAL A 181 -14.07 -2.72 3.16
N ASP A 182 -14.39 -3.94 2.73
CA ASP A 182 -13.43 -4.85 2.10
C ASP A 182 -13.22 -4.55 0.60
N ALA A 183 -12.40 -5.36 -0.07
CA ALA A 183 -12.13 -5.22 -1.49
C ALA A 183 -13.36 -5.50 -2.38
N GLU A 184 -14.30 -6.29 -1.89
CA GLU A 184 -15.56 -6.65 -2.57
C GLU A 184 -16.68 -5.63 -2.35
N GLY A 185 -16.42 -4.57 -1.56
CA GLY A 185 -17.40 -3.52 -1.25
C GLY A 185 -18.38 -3.90 -0.12
N ARG A 186 -18.15 -5.03 0.57
CA ARG A 186 -18.94 -5.40 1.76
C ARG A 186 -18.41 -4.64 2.96
N GLY A 187 -19.26 -4.13 3.80
CA GLY A 187 -18.79 -3.35 4.93
C GLY A 187 -19.84 -3.05 5.96
N GLY A 188 -19.43 -2.38 7.03
CA GLY A 188 -20.27 -1.99 8.12
C GLY A 188 -19.47 -1.26 9.20
N TRP A 189 -20.12 -1.04 10.33
CA TRP A 189 -19.52 -0.40 11.49
C TRP A 189 -18.93 -1.43 12.44
N MET A 190 -17.66 -1.25 12.78
CA MET A 190 -16.92 -2.08 13.74
C MET A 190 -16.38 -1.22 14.87
N GLN A 191 -16.20 -1.81 16.03
CA GLN A 191 -15.50 -1.13 17.11
C GLN A 191 -14.03 -0.90 16.73
N ARG A 192 -13.51 0.28 17.04
CA ARG A 192 -12.12 0.67 16.72
C ARG A 192 -11.09 -0.32 17.25
N LEU A 193 -11.35 -0.96 18.39
CA LEU A 193 -10.47 -1.96 19.00
C LEU A 193 -10.32 -3.23 18.15
N GLN A 194 -11.28 -3.51 17.29
CA GLN A 194 -11.29 -4.67 16.38
C GLN A 194 -10.57 -4.39 15.06
N VAL A 195 -10.08 -3.19 14.85
CA VAL A 195 -9.40 -2.78 13.60
C VAL A 195 -8.01 -2.26 13.94
N ALA A 196 -7.00 -2.90 13.37
CA ALA A 196 -5.62 -2.47 13.48
C ALA A 196 -5.24 -1.65 12.23
N PRO A 197 -4.74 -0.43 12.41
CA PRO A 197 -4.34 0.45 11.32
C PRO A 197 -3.07 0.01 10.61
#